data_a4c0682bfe4beec1097261abffdb742e
#
_entry.id   a4c0682bfe4beec1097261abffdb742e
#
_cell.length_a   1.000
_cell.length_b   1.000
_cell.length_c   1.000
_cell.angle_alpha   90.00
_cell.angle_beta   90.00
_cell.angle_gamma   90.00
#
_symmetry.space_group_name_H-M   'P 1'
#
loop_
_entity.id
_entity.type
_entity.pdbx_description
1 polymer ?
#
loop_
_entity_poly.entity_id
_entity_poly.type
_entity_poly.pdbx_seq_one_letter_code
_entity_poly.pdbx_strand_id
1 'polypeptide(L)'
;MKKNFVRTVIAVMLLLTACFAVPAQASGKTYTGTFRAGLKSASYKVRGSWKKRGKKYRFVRTDGRISRGWLKIGKKVYYLDKKGFRKTGLVKVSGKYYYFSSRGVQKTGRLRVNGRTYFFDPADNGARVIASITANGIPNAAPAREKAGKDKTVRKTGYALKYDKKGTFYDSKGYALEKSTLKRLLTNALKPVGRTMYIYGGGWTPKGNRTGNGGSVETVRIGVSPRWEQFFQTTSAGYNYRNYSYLEHLGLDCSGYVGWVLYNSFNSADGHGDFVMSAQNMARTFSNWGWGSYTPAGQVSTYQPGDIMSLGSGHVYIVIGKCSDGSVVLVHSSPRGVMISGTATRAGNRNSKAVKLAKKYMKKYYPAWYRKYPDSSRGSSYLTSYSKMSWYLKKKKSVMSDPDGLSKKSADKVLKILFKGGKPL
;
A
#
# COMPACT_ATOMS: atom_id res chain seq x y z
N MET A 1 -79.64 -8.01 25.03
CA MET A 1 -78.40 -8.33 24.39
C MET A 1 -77.71 -7.15 23.68
N LYS A 2 -78.25 -5.95 23.52
CA LYS A 2 -77.61 -4.81 22.80
C LYS A 2 -76.83 -3.84 23.68
N LYS A 3 -76.94 -3.85 25.00
CA LYS A 3 -76.21 -2.92 25.88
C LYS A 3 -74.83 -3.39 26.29
N ASN A 4 -74.53 -4.67 26.25
CA ASN A 4 -73.20 -5.20 26.64
C ASN A 4 -72.19 -5.18 25.48
N PHE A 5 -72.67 -5.16 24.23
CA PHE A 5 -71.75 -5.08 23.07
C PHE A 5 -71.10 -3.72 22.90
N VAL A 6 -71.78 -2.64 23.22
CA VAL A 6 -71.27 -1.26 23.10
C VAL A 6 -70.17 -0.95 24.17
N ARG A 7 -70.31 -1.52 25.38
CA ARG A 7 -69.30 -1.35 26.45
C ARG A 7 -68.05 -2.09 26.17
N THR A 8 -68.06 -3.24 25.51
CA THR A 8 -66.87 -4.03 25.14
C THR A 8 -66.09 -3.39 23.99
N VAL A 9 -66.81 -2.79 23.02
CA VAL A 9 -66.18 -2.11 21.89
C VAL A 9 -65.47 -0.81 22.33
N ILE A 10 -66.02 -0.07 23.28
CA ILE A 10 -65.45 1.15 23.83
C ILE A 10 -64.19 0.81 24.69
N ALA A 11 -64.20 -0.27 25.45
CA ALA A 11 -63.05 -0.71 26.25
C ALA A 11 -61.89 -1.19 25.37
N VAL A 12 -62.17 -1.84 24.21
CA VAL A 12 -61.14 -2.27 23.27
C VAL A 12 -60.58 -1.08 22.48
N MET A 13 -61.39 -0.07 22.14
CA MET A 13 -60.87 1.15 21.49
C MET A 13 -60.04 2.04 22.44
N LEU A 14 -60.35 2.09 23.74
CA LEU A 14 -59.56 2.82 24.73
C LEU A 14 -58.22 2.12 25.05
N LEU A 15 -58.11 0.81 24.91
CA LEU A 15 -56.88 0.04 25.07
C LEU A 15 -55.93 0.15 23.85
N LEU A 16 -56.43 0.44 22.66
CA LEU A 16 -55.63 0.66 21.46
C LEU A 16 -55.07 2.07 21.32
N THR A 17 -55.63 3.07 22.02
CA THR A 17 -55.11 4.45 22.03
C THR A 17 -54.05 4.68 23.11
N ALA A 18 -53.87 3.78 24.07
CA ALA A 18 -52.84 3.90 25.10
C ALA A 18 -51.45 3.41 24.69
N CYS A 19 -51.25 2.87 23.49
CA CYS A 19 -49.94 2.35 23.02
C CYS A 19 -49.09 3.32 22.19
N PHE A 20 -49.55 4.54 21.98
CA PHE A 20 -48.72 5.58 21.33
C PHE A 20 -48.45 6.77 22.26
N ALA A 21 -48.05 6.48 23.49
CA ALA A 21 -47.34 7.44 24.26
C ALA A 21 -45.98 7.63 23.61
N VAL A 22 -45.81 8.71 22.84
CA VAL A 22 -44.49 9.19 22.39
C VAL A 22 -43.68 9.38 23.64
N PRO A 23 -42.59 8.64 23.86
CA PRO A 23 -41.77 8.84 25.05
C PRO A 23 -41.24 10.26 25.01
N ALA A 24 -41.46 10.99 26.12
CA ALA A 24 -40.96 12.34 26.35
C ALA A 24 -39.57 12.56 25.75
N GLN A 25 -39.43 13.62 24.99
CA GLN A 25 -38.18 14.07 24.40
C GLN A 25 -37.12 14.20 25.53
N ALA A 26 -36.25 13.23 25.65
CA ALA A 26 -35.04 13.42 26.42
C ALA A 26 -34.24 14.51 25.73
N SER A 27 -34.05 15.64 26.42
CA SER A 27 -33.30 16.84 26.02
C SER A 27 -31.82 16.47 25.72
N GLY A 28 -31.57 15.84 24.62
CA GLY A 28 -30.24 15.48 24.15
C GLY A 28 -29.95 16.10 22.79
N LYS A 29 -28.72 16.56 22.59
CA LYS A 29 -28.28 17.18 21.35
C LYS A 29 -28.62 16.30 20.15
N THR A 30 -29.39 16.83 19.19
CA THR A 30 -29.77 16.16 17.95
C THR A 30 -28.67 16.35 16.89
N TYR A 31 -28.33 15.29 16.20
CA TYR A 31 -27.33 15.30 15.14
C TYR A 31 -27.97 14.90 13.80
N THR A 32 -27.56 15.56 12.73
CA THR A 32 -27.81 15.10 11.37
C THR A 32 -26.59 14.31 10.88
N GLY A 33 -26.83 13.13 10.34
CA GLY A 33 -25.76 12.27 9.85
C GLY A 33 -26.16 11.54 8.57
N THR A 34 -25.20 10.86 7.95
CA THR A 34 -25.40 9.95 6.83
C THR A 34 -25.23 8.54 7.34
N PHE A 35 -26.22 7.71 7.12
CA PHE A 35 -26.22 6.30 7.51
C PHE A 35 -26.07 5.40 6.30
N ARG A 36 -25.34 4.29 6.49
CA ARG A 36 -25.15 3.24 5.49
C ARG A 36 -25.04 1.88 6.20
N ALA A 37 -25.85 0.92 5.77
CA ALA A 37 -25.88 -0.42 6.39
C ALA A 37 -24.60 -1.20 6.13
N GLY A 38 -24.04 -1.09 4.92
CA GLY A 38 -22.75 -1.68 4.55
C GLY A 38 -21.92 -0.72 3.69
N LEU A 39 -20.65 -1.04 3.44
CA LEU A 39 -19.73 -0.19 2.67
C LEU A 39 -20.19 0.02 1.21
N LYS A 40 -20.91 -0.95 0.64
CA LYS A 40 -21.44 -0.90 -0.73
C LYS A 40 -22.92 -0.49 -0.79
N SER A 41 -23.58 -0.31 0.36
CA SER A 41 -24.99 0.07 0.42
C SER A 41 -25.18 1.56 0.16
N ALA A 42 -26.33 1.94 -0.41
CA ALA A 42 -26.73 3.32 -0.54
C ALA A 42 -26.71 4.04 0.82
N SER A 43 -26.38 5.31 0.81
CA SER A 43 -26.37 6.15 2.01
C SER A 43 -27.62 7.04 2.02
N TYR A 44 -28.19 7.26 3.20
CA TYR A 44 -29.31 8.17 3.38
C TYR A 44 -29.14 9.05 4.63
N LYS A 45 -29.71 10.24 4.60
CA LYS A 45 -29.67 11.19 5.73
C LYS A 45 -30.53 10.67 6.90
N VAL A 46 -30.01 10.81 8.11
CA VAL A 46 -30.72 10.49 9.35
C VAL A 46 -30.56 11.62 10.37
N ARG A 47 -31.60 11.86 11.15
CA ARG A 47 -31.53 12.72 12.35
C ARG A 47 -31.69 11.84 13.58
N GLY A 48 -31.04 12.20 14.68
CA GLY A 48 -31.12 11.43 15.91
C GLY A 48 -30.16 11.89 16.99
N SER A 49 -30.11 11.16 18.08
CA SER A 49 -29.28 11.47 19.24
C SER A 49 -28.57 10.23 19.80
N TRP A 50 -27.47 10.46 20.49
CA TRP A 50 -26.77 9.40 21.22
C TRP A 50 -27.49 9.12 22.55
N LYS A 51 -27.91 7.89 22.74
CA LYS A 51 -28.52 7.42 23.99
C LYS A 51 -27.57 6.45 24.69
N LYS A 52 -27.27 6.72 25.97
CA LYS A 52 -26.47 5.85 26.83
C LYS A 52 -27.32 4.65 27.32
N ARG A 53 -26.73 3.46 27.32
CA ARG A 53 -27.33 2.25 27.88
C ARG A 53 -26.22 1.48 28.62
N GLY A 54 -26.18 1.59 29.93
CA GLY A 54 -25.06 1.17 30.73
C GLY A 54 -23.77 1.89 30.33
N LYS A 55 -22.69 1.14 30.08
CA LYS A 55 -21.40 1.66 29.61
C LYS A 55 -21.32 1.87 28.08
N LYS A 56 -22.42 1.62 27.33
CA LYS A 56 -22.46 1.66 25.85
C LYS A 56 -23.38 2.74 25.33
N TYR A 57 -23.22 3.13 24.05
CA TYR A 57 -24.04 4.13 23.39
C TYR A 57 -24.69 3.56 22.14
N ARG A 58 -25.94 3.99 21.87
CA ARG A 58 -26.70 3.74 20.63
C ARG A 58 -27.04 5.07 19.98
N PHE A 59 -27.15 5.07 18.65
CA PHE A 59 -27.71 6.21 17.94
C PHE A 59 -29.18 5.93 17.65
N VAL A 60 -30.07 6.65 18.31
CA VAL A 60 -31.51 6.55 18.15
C VAL A 60 -31.97 7.70 17.26
N ARG A 61 -32.65 7.37 16.18
CA ARG A 61 -33.19 8.33 15.23
C ARG A 61 -34.38 9.06 15.81
N THR A 62 -34.76 10.18 15.19
CA THR A 62 -35.96 10.93 15.56
C THR A 62 -37.26 10.13 15.36
N ASP A 63 -37.25 9.12 14.46
CA ASP A 63 -38.32 8.18 14.24
C ASP A 63 -38.35 6.99 15.24
N GLY A 64 -37.53 7.03 16.30
CA GLY A 64 -37.44 6.00 17.32
C GLY A 64 -36.55 4.79 16.93
N ARG A 65 -36.18 4.63 15.68
CA ARG A 65 -35.40 3.49 15.20
C ARG A 65 -33.95 3.56 15.66
N ILE A 66 -33.35 2.39 15.91
CA ILE A 66 -31.94 2.27 16.28
C ILE A 66 -31.09 2.10 15.00
N SER A 67 -30.09 2.95 14.81
CA SER A 67 -29.15 2.81 13.70
C SER A 67 -28.19 1.63 13.90
N ARG A 68 -27.83 0.93 12.80
CA ARG A 68 -26.92 -0.23 12.79
C ARG A 68 -26.06 -0.16 11.54
N GLY A 69 -24.72 -0.29 11.67
CA GLY A 69 -23.78 -0.16 10.56
C GLY A 69 -23.02 1.17 10.61
N TRP A 70 -22.71 1.74 9.47
CA TRP A 70 -21.87 2.94 9.37
C TRP A 70 -22.69 4.22 9.54
N LEU A 71 -22.24 5.11 10.42
CA LEU A 71 -22.86 6.41 10.67
C LEU A 71 -21.80 7.51 10.59
N LYS A 72 -22.00 8.48 9.69
CA LYS A 72 -21.14 9.68 9.57
C LYS A 72 -21.90 10.89 10.09
N ILE A 73 -21.33 11.58 11.06
CA ILE A 73 -21.85 12.84 11.63
C ILE A 73 -20.76 13.90 11.45
N GLY A 74 -20.99 14.86 10.57
CA GLY A 74 -19.97 15.81 10.14
C GLY A 74 -18.74 15.10 9.59
N LYS A 75 -17.55 15.39 10.12
CA LYS A 75 -16.28 14.74 9.74
C LYS A 75 -16.02 13.40 10.50
N LYS A 76 -16.90 13.00 11.43
CA LYS A 76 -16.70 11.84 12.31
C LYS A 76 -17.48 10.64 11.79
N VAL A 77 -16.81 9.48 11.70
CA VAL A 77 -17.39 8.20 11.27
C VAL A 77 -17.43 7.25 12.46
N TYR A 78 -18.53 6.54 12.59
CA TYR A 78 -18.82 5.58 13.66
C TYR A 78 -19.29 4.26 13.06
N TYR A 79 -19.13 3.16 13.80
CA TYR A 79 -19.74 1.88 13.46
C TYR A 79 -20.61 1.39 14.61
N LEU A 80 -21.82 0.96 14.27
CA LEU A 80 -22.82 0.46 15.18
C LEU A 80 -23.06 -1.03 14.88
N ASP A 81 -22.91 -1.88 15.89
CA ASP A 81 -23.07 -3.34 15.70
C ASP A 81 -24.52 -3.75 15.40
N LYS A 82 -24.75 -5.05 15.23
CA LYS A 82 -26.08 -5.62 14.94
C LYS A 82 -27.12 -5.29 16.02
N LYS A 83 -26.68 -5.04 17.27
CA LYS A 83 -27.53 -4.59 18.38
C LYS A 83 -27.64 -3.06 18.47
N GLY A 84 -27.01 -2.32 17.54
CA GLY A 84 -27.01 -0.86 17.48
C GLY A 84 -26.01 -0.18 18.42
N PHE A 85 -25.13 -0.90 19.08
CA PHE A 85 -24.14 -0.31 19.96
C PHE A 85 -22.92 0.22 19.21
N ARG A 86 -22.51 1.43 19.56
CA ARG A 86 -21.31 2.07 19.04
C ARG A 86 -20.07 1.27 19.43
N LYS A 87 -19.25 0.93 18.44
CA LYS A 87 -18.02 0.18 18.62
C LYS A 87 -16.84 1.10 18.93
N THR A 88 -15.90 0.56 19.70
CA THR A 88 -14.62 1.19 20.08
C THR A 88 -13.49 0.16 19.92
N GLY A 89 -12.24 0.62 19.84
CA GLY A 89 -11.10 -0.24 19.66
C GLY A 89 -11.02 -0.86 18.26
N LEU A 90 -10.37 -2.00 18.15
CA LEU A 90 -10.22 -2.75 16.90
C LEU A 90 -11.48 -3.56 16.59
N VAL A 91 -12.05 -3.38 15.40
CA VAL A 91 -13.33 -4.01 15.00
C VAL A 91 -13.23 -4.60 13.61
N LYS A 92 -13.62 -5.86 13.45
CA LYS A 92 -13.75 -6.52 12.15
C LYS A 92 -15.13 -6.28 11.56
N VAL A 93 -15.20 -5.72 10.35
CA VAL A 93 -16.46 -5.48 9.61
C VAL A 93 -16.28 -5.95 8.18
N SER A 94 -17.11 -6.88 7.73
CA SER A 94 -17.07 -7.43 6.36
C SER A 94 -15.65 -7.85 5.92
N GLY A 95 -14.94 -8.58 6.79
CA GLY A 95 -13.61 -9.10 6.51
C GLY A 95 -12.46 -8.11 6.71
N LYS A 96 -12.73 -6.81 6.84
CA LYS A 96 -11.73 -5.75 7.03
C LYS A 96 -11.70 -5.29 8.49
N TYR A 97 -10.53 -4.79 8.93
CA TYR A 97 -10.37 -4.25 10.27
C TYR A 97 -10.35 -2.73 10.27
N TYR A 98 -10.97 -2.16 11.30
CA TYR A 98 -11.09 -0.72 11.53
C TYR A 98 -10.76 -0.41 12.99
N TYR A 99 -10.24 0.77 13.25
CA TYR A 99 -10.00 1.21 14.62
C TYR A 99 -10.87 2.40 14.98
N PHE A 100 -11.50 2.33 16.14
CA PHE A 100 -12.33 3.39 16.69
C PHE A 100 -11.79 3.84 18.04
N SER A 101 -11.69 5.14 18.25
CA SER A 101 -11.26 5.70 19.55
C SER A 101 -12.19 5.26 20.70
N SER A 102 -11.83 5.55 21.93
CA SER A 102 -12.70 5.37 23.11
C SER A 102 -14.05 6.06 22.97
N ARG A 103 -14.10 7.19 22.22
CA ARG A 103 -15.33 7.90 21.86
C ARG A 103 -16.02 7.30 20.62
N GLY A 104 -15.58 6.16 20.10
CA GLY A 104 -16.16 5.47 18.95
C GLY A 104 -15.94 6.14 17.60
N VAL A 105 -15.11 7.18 17.52
CA VAL A 105 -14.78 7.84 16.25
C VAL A 105 -13.72 7.01 15.53
N GLN A 106 -13.99 6.68 14.27
CA GLN A 106 -13.03 5.99 13.42
C GLN A 106 -11.72 6.77 13.34
N LYS A 107 -10.63 6.05 13.42
CA LYS A 107 -9.27 6.57 13.27
C LYS A 107 -8.61 5.96 12.05
N THR A 108 -7.89 6.79 11.30
CA THR A 108 -7.15 6.41 10.10
C THR A 108 -5.69 6.82 10.27
N GLY A 109 -4.84 6.34 9.36
CA GLY A 109 -3.41 6.55 9.41
C GLY A 109 -2.73 5.56 10.35
N ARG A 110 -1.56 5.94 10.81
CA ARG A 110 -0.73 5.12 11.69
C ARG A 110 -1.19 5.22 13.14
N LEU A 111 -1.46 4.08 13.75
CA LEU A 111 -1.93 4.01 15.14
C LEU A 111 -1.15 2.94 15.91
N ARG A 112 -0.81 3.24 17.16
CA ARG A 112 -0.27 2.26 18.11
C ARG A 112 -1.42 1.64 18.90
N VAL A 113 -1.60 0.33 18.78
CA VAL A 113 -2.66 -0.44 19.46
C VAL A 113 -2.01 -1.61 20.18
N ASN A 114 -2.20 -1.72 21.48
CA ASN A 114 -1.62 -2.78 22.32
C ASN A 114 -0.10 -2.98 22.08
N GLY A 115 0.65 -1.88 22.08
CA GLY A 115 2.10 -1.89 21.87
C GLY A 115 2.56 -2.05 20.41
N ARG A 116 1.67 -2.41 19.48
CA ARG A 116 1.97 -2.60 18.06
C ARG A 116 1.48 -1.45 17.21
N THR A 117 2.19 -1.14 16.14
CA THR A 117 1.82 -0.07 15.20
C THR A 117 1.15 -0.67 13.98
N TYR A 118 -0.03 -0.14 13.63
CA TYR A 118 -0.83 -0.51 12.48
C TYR A 118 -1.09 0.71 11.60
N PHE A 119 -1.34 0.48 10.32
CA PHE A 119 -1.82 1.51 9.42
C PHE A 119 -3.25 1.22 8.98
N PHE A 120 -4.13 2.20 9.19
CA PHE A 120 -5.53 2.18 8.77
C PHE A 120 -5.70 3.13 7.58
N ASP A 121 -5.94 2.58 6.39
CA ASP A 121 -5.92 3.32 5.13
C ASP A 121 -7.07 4.33 5.04
N PRO A 122 -6.79 5.64 4.99
CA PRO A 122 -7.82 6.67 4.83
C PRO A 122 -8.48 6.64 3.44
N ALA A 123 -7.84 6.05 2.42
CA ALA A 123 -8.36 5.99 1.05
C ALA A 123 -9.38 4.86 0.83
N ASP A 124 -9.41 3.82 1.67
CA ASP A 124 -10.38 2.73 1.57
C ASP A 124 -11.61 3.00 2.45
N ASN A 125 -12.47 3.96 2.03
CA ASN A 125 -13.70 4.34 2.74
C ASN A 125 -13.53 4.61 4.24
N GLY A 126 -12.34 5.06 4.60
CA GLY A 126 -12.03 5.55 5.92
C GLY A 126 -11.35 4.58 6.85
N ALA A 127 -10.96 3.38 6.48
CA ALA A 127 -9.90 2.68 7.18
C ALA A 127 -9.88 1.18 6.89
N ARG A 128 -8.78 0.75 6.38
CA ARG A 128 -8.42 -0.66 6.24
C ARG A 128 -7.08 -0.86 6.93
N VAL A 129 -6.95 -1.94 7.65
CA VAL A 129 -5.62 -2.38 8.09
C VAL A 129 -4.88 -2.90 6.87
N ILE A 130 -3.76 -2.29 6.51
CA ILE A 130 -2.91 -2.72 5.40
C ILE A 130 -2.01 -3.88 5.83
N ALA A 131 -1.76 -4.04 7.14
CA ALA A 131 -1.00 -5.16 7.68
C ALA A 131 -1.76 -6.49 7.55
N SER A 132 -1.03 -7.58 7.34
CA SER A 132 -1.58 -8.93 7.35
C SER A 132 -2.26 -9.24 8.69
N ILE A 133 -3.33 -10.02 8.64
CA ILE A 133 -4.13 -10.36 9.81
C ILE A 133 -3.79 -11.79 10.20
N THR A 134 -3.45 -12.02 11.46
CA THR A 134 -3.27 -13.38 11.99
C THR A 134 -4.58 -14.15 12.04
N ALA A 135 -4.49 -15.47 12.16
CA ALA A 135 -5.62 -16.37 12.34
C ALA A 135 -6.56 -15.94 13.49
N ASN A 136 -6.06 -15.25 14.50
CA ASN A 136 -6.84 -14.70 15.62
C ASN A 136 -7.49 -13.35 15.32
N GLY A 137 -7.42 -12.89 14.07
CA GLY A 137 -8.09 -11.66 13.64
C GLY A 137 -7.48 -10.36 14.16
N ILE A 138 -6.34 -10.38 14.82
CA ILE A 138 -5.56 -9.20 15.17
C ILE A 138 -4.70 -8.86 13.95
N PRO A 139 -4.71 -7.61 13.45
CA PRO A 139 -3.79 -7.25 12.40
C PRO A 139 -2.37 -7.50 12.88
N ASN A 140 -1.65 -8.37 12.20
CA ASN A 140 -0.21 -8.37 12.37
C ASN A 140 0.33 -7.05 11.82
N ALA A 141 0.93 -6.26 12.67
CA ALA A 141 2.21 -5.73 12.28
C ALA A 141 3.00 -6.95 11.76
N ALA A 142 3.63 -6.85 10.60
CA ALA A 142 4.57 -7.89 10.21
C ALA A 142 5.27 -8.37 11.49
N PRO A 143 5.31 -9.68 11.73
CA PRO A 143 5.82 -10.20 13.01
C PRO A 143 7.10 -9.47 13.31
N ALA A 144 7.25 -9.00 14.55
CA ALA A 144 8.48 -8.33 14.93
C ALA A 144 9.60 -9.26 14.49
N ARG A 145 10.43 -8.81 13.54
CA ARG A 145 11.48 -9.67 13.00
C ARG A 145 12.36 -10.08 14.14
N GLU A 146 12.52 -11.37 14.26
CA GLU A 146 13.35 -11.93 15.28
C GLU A 146 14.78 -11.41 15.10
N LYS A 147 15.31 -10.77 16.12
CA LYS A 147 16.70 -10.31 16.12
C LYS A 147 17.60 -11.54 16.19
N ALA A 148 18.60 -11.63 15.34
CA ALA A 148 19.58 -12.69 15.44
C ALA A 148 20.14 -12.70 16.88
N GLY A 149 19.83 -13.76 17.63
CA GLY A 149 20.40 -13.98 18.94
C GLY A 149 21.94 -14.06 18.85
N LYS A 150 22.62 -14.20 19.98
CA LYS A 150 24.10 -14.43 20.04
C LYS A 150 24.49 -15.81 19.45
N ASP A 151 23.77 -16.30 18.43
CA ASP A 151 24.06 -17.56 17.78
C ASP A 151 25.41 -17.48 17.04
N LYS A 152 26.42 -18.13 17.60
CA LYS A 152 27.77 -18.28 17.02
C LYS A 152 27.75 -18.90 15.61
N THR A 153 26.61 -19.40 15.13
CA THR A 153 26.45 -20.04 13.81
C THR A 153 26.06 -19.07 12.70
N VAL A 154 25.81 -17.79 13.01
CA VAL A 154 25.50 -16.74 12.03
C VAL A 154 26.75 -16.43 11.22
N ARG A 155 26.72 -16.68 9.92
CA ARG A 155 27.83 -16.43 8.99
C ARG A 155 27.68 -15.10 8.28
N LYS A 156 28.78 -14.34 8.18
CA LYS A 156 28.83 -13.14 7.33
C LYS A 156 28.83 -13.54 5.86
N THR A 157 27.99 -12.91 5.05
CA THR A 157 28.02 -12.97 3.59
C THR A 157 28.42 -11.59 3.08
N GLY A 158 29.65 -11.39 2.66
CA GLY A 158 30.12 -10.08 2.18
C GLY A 158 29.84 -8.96 3.18
N TYR A 159 29.44 -7.78 2.72
CA TYR A 159 29.10 -6.65 3.58
C TYR A 159 27.80 -6.89 4.37
N ALA A 160 27.95 -7.32 5.62
CA ALA A 160 26.96 -7.23 6.69
C ALA A 160 25.68 -8.09 6.63
N LEU A 161 25.40 -8.84 5.57
CA LEU A 161 24.33 -9.84 5.65
C LEU A 161 24.85 -11.12 6.28
N LYS A 162 24.17 -11.51 7.32
CA LYS A 162 24.43 -12.76 8.04
C LYS A 162 23.35 -13.76 7.66
N TYR A 163 23.66 -15.03 7.59
CA TYR A 163 22.69 -16.09 7.54
C TYR A 163 23.04 -17.17 8.55
N ASP A 164 22.03 -17.81 9.12
CA ASP A 164 22.19 -18.91 10.06
C ASP A 164 22.30 -20.28 9.35
N LYS A 165 22.49 -21.35 10.11
CA LYS A 165 22.53 -22.72 9.57
C LYS A 165 21.25 -23.13 8.85
N LYS A 166 20.09 -22.54 9.21
CA LYS A 166 18.80 -22.78 8.59
C LYS A 166 18.62 -21.99 7.29
N GLY A 167 19.56 -21.09 6.95
CA GLY A 167 19.52 -20.25 5.76
C GLY A 167 18.63 -19.02 5.91
N THR A 168 18.34 -18.58 7.14
CA THR A 168 17.67 -17.31 7.40
C THR A 168 18.67 -16.17 7.19
N PHE A 169 18.29 -15.19 6.37
CA PHE A 169 19.07 -13.99 6.17
C PHE A 169 18.72 -12.93 7.19
N TYR A 170 19.69 -12.11 7.55
CA TYR A 170 19.53 -11.00 8.47
C TYR A 170 20.01 -9.72 7.83
N ASP A 171 19.35 -8.59 8.14
CA ASP A 171 19.82 -7.26 7.71
C ASP A 171 21.09 -6.82 8.50
N SER A 172 21.63 -5.65 8.14
CA SER A 172 22.83 -5.10 8.77
C SER A 172 22.70 -4.88 10.27
N LYS A 173 21.47 -4.79 10.78
CA LYS A 173 21.13 -4.60 12.21
C LYS A 173 20.82 -5.91 12.93
N GLY A 174 20.86 -7.04 12.22
CA GLY A 174 20.64 -8.37 12.77
C GLY A 174 19.19 -8.81 12.89
N TYR A 175 18.28 -8.20 12.12
CA TYR A 175 16.88 -8.64 12.04
C TYR A 175 16.67 -9.59 10.87
N ALA A 176 15.89 -10.65 11.09
CA ALA A 176 15.58 -11.62 10.05
C ALA A 176 14.82 -11.00 8.86
N LEU A 177 15.25 -11.31 7.64
CA LEU A 177 14.57 -10.96 6.40
C LEU A 177 13.62 -12.07 6.00
N GLU A 178 12.36 -11.74 5.68
CA GLU A 178 11.47 -12.71 5.04
C GLU A 178 11.96 -13.02 3.63
N LYS A 179 11.92 -14.30 3.26
CA LYS A 179 12.13 -14.69 1.87
C LYS A 179 11.01 -14.14 1.00
N SER A 180 11.37 -13.59 -0.17
CA SER A 180 10.43 -13.03 -1.12
C SER A 180 10.35 -13.85 -2.40
N THR A 181 9.42 -13.49 -3.28
CA THR A 181 9.30 -14.07 -4.64
C THR A 181 9.44 -12.96 -5.68
N LEU A 182 9.91 -13.33 -6.88
CA LEU A 182 9.94 -12.40 -8.01
C LEU A 182 8.57 -11.78 -8.29
N LYS A 183 7.50 -12.56 -8.16
CA LYS A 183 6.14 -12.06 -8.33
C LYS A 183 5.80 -10.99 -7.30
N ARG A 184 6.13 -11.21 -6.01
CA ARG A 184 5.92 -10.22 -4.94
C ARG A 184 6.74 -8.95 -5.19
N LEU A 185 8.02 -9.09 -5.58
CA LEU A 185 8.89 -7.97 -5.93
C LEU A 185 8.28 -7.12 -7.05
N LEU A 186 7.94 -7.74 -8.18
CA LEU A 186 7.40 -7.05 -9.35
C LEU A 186 5.99 -6.48 -9.09
N THR A 187 5.15 -7.18 -8.34
CA THR A 187 3.85 -6.64 -7.91
C THR A 187 4.03 -5.38 -7.06
N ASN A 188 4.97 -5.39 -6.09
CA ASN A 188 5.26 -4.21 -5.29
C ASN A 188 5.87 -3.08 -6.14
N ALA A 189 6.74 -3.41 -7.09
CA ALA A 189 7.29 -2.42 -8.02
C ALA A 189 6.21 -1.69 -8.84
N LEU A 190 5.12 -2.37 -9.17
CA LEU A 190 4.02 -1.80 -9.95
C LEU A 190 3.00 -1.01 -9.10
N LYS A 191 2.96 -1.18 -7.78
CA LYS A 191 1.97 -0.50 -6.92
C LYS A 191 2.01 1.03 -7.00
N PRO A 192 3.18 1.71 -6.96
CA PRO A 192 3.25 3.17 -7.02
C PRO A 192 3.18 3.74 -8.45
N VAL A 193 3.16 2.89 -9.48
CA VAL A 193 3.08 3.32 -10.89
C VAL A 193 1.84 4.16 -11.15
N GLY A 194 2.03 5.27 -11.85
CA GLY A 194 0.94 6.15 -12.29
C GLY A 194 0.25 6.92 -11.15
N ARG A 195 0.85 6.97 -9.95
CA ARG A 195 0.32 7.69 -8.79
C ARG A 195 1.38 8.29 -7.87
N THR A 196 2.66 8.17 -8.20
CA THR A 196 3.76 8.67 -7.36
C THR A 196 4.70 9.51 -8.20
N MET A 197 4.84 10.79 -7.85
CA MET A 197 5.69 11.73 -8.55
C MET A 197 7.17 11.52 -8.23
N TYR A 198 8.05 11.95 -9.14
CA TYR A 198 9.49 11.99 -8.87
C TYR A 198 9.83 13.19 -7.99
N ILE A 199 10.49 12.95 -6.88
CA ILE A 199 11.02 13.99 -6.00
C ILE A 199 12.55 13.81 -5.94
N TYR A 200 13.31 14.80 -6.39
CA TYR A 200 14.77 14.75 -6.26
C TYR A 200 15.18 14.72 -4.78
N GLY A 201 16.05 13.78 -4.39
CA GLY A 201 16.35 13.53 -2.98
C GLY A 201 15.20 12.87 -2.21
N GLY A 202 14.21 12.32 -2.91
CA GLY A 202 13.09 11.56 -2.36
C GLY A 202 13.48 10.15 -1.91
N GLY A 203 14.52 10.05 -1.07
CA GLY A 203 14.95 8.82 -0.42
C GLY A 203 13.93 8.40 0.64
N TRP A 204 13.19 7.34 0.38
CA TRP A 204 12.22 6.82 1.34
C TRP A 204 12.88 6.15 2.54
N THR A 205 12.39 6.43 3.74
CA THR A 205 12.82 5.76 4.96
C THR A 205 11.62 5.24 5.77
N PRO A 206 11.77 4.12 6.51
CA PRO A 206 10.69 3.62 7.36
C PRO A 206 10.42 4.47 8.61
N LYS A 207 11.28 5.45 8.90
CA LYS A 207 11.13 6.36 10.06
C LYS A 207 10.28 7.59 9.76
N GLY A 208 9.97 7.82 8.50
CA GLY A 208 9.30 9.02 8.00
C GLY A 208 10.22 9.82 7.08
N ASN A 209 9.63 10.64 6.23
CA ASN A 209 10.33 11.42 5.23
C ASN A 209 10.40 12.88 5.63
N ARG A 210 11.43 13.60 5.13
CA ARG A 210 11.63 15.03 5.40
C ARG A 210 10.62 15.89 4.66
N THR A 211 10.29 17.04 5.24
CA THR A 211 9.42 18.04 4.62
C THR A 211 10.17 19.06 3.76
N GLY A 212 11.46 18.99 3.66
CA GLY A 212 12.32 20.00 3.01
C GLY A 212 12.78 21.11 3.97
N ASN A 213 12.01 21.40 5.01
CA ASN A 213 12.36 22.41 6.04
C ASN A 213 13.00 21.78 7.29
N GLY A 214 13.54 20.57 7.16
CA GLY A 214 14.12 19.83 8.29
C GLY A 214 13.11 19.14 9.20
N GLY A 215 11.81 19.38 9.03
CA GLY A 215 10.76 18.64 9.71
C GLY A 215 10.58 17.23 9.19
N SER A 216 10.03 16.33 10.00
CA SER A 216 9.71 14.96 9.62
C SER A 216 8.20 14.77 9.46
N VAL A 217 7.79 14.13 8.37
CA VAL A 217 6.40 13.71 8.16
C VAL A 217 6.32 12.19 8.25
N GLU A 218 5.40 11.71 9.07
CA GLU A 218 5.14 10.28 9.19
C GLU A 218 4.66 9.70 7.85
N THR A 219 5.35 8.68 7.35
CA THR A 219 5.01 7.98 6.10
C THR A 219 4.42 6.61 6.38
N VAL A 220 3.72 6.09 5.38
CA VAL A 220 3.26 4.70 5.39
C VAL A 220 4.47 3.77 5.31
N ARG A 221 4.62 2.87 6.27
CA ARG A 221 5.74 1.92 6.29
C ARG A 221 5.58 0.82 5.26
N ILE A 222 4.37 0.28 5.11
CA ILE A 222 4.02 -0.71 4.11
C ILE A 222 2.91 -0.16 3.23
N GLY A 223 3.06 -0.32 1.92
CA GLY A 223 2.09 0.16 0.93
C GLY A 223 2.40 1.57 0.40
N VAL A 224 1.57 2.03 -0.52
CA VAL A 224 1.69 3.34 -1.18
C VAL A 224 1.16 4.42 -0.24
N SER A 225 1.90 5.50 -0.07
CA SER A 225 1.45 6.64 0.72
C SER A 225 0.26 7.34 0.03
N PRO A 226 -0.85 7.59 0.74
CA PRO A 226 -1.95 8.39 0.19
C PRO A 226 -1.54 9.80 -0.22
N ARG A 227 -0.50 10.36 0.38
CA ARG A 227 0.05 11.69 0.03
C ARG A 227 0.65 11.71 -1.36
N TRP A 228 1.28 10.60 -1.80
CA TRP A 228 1.83 10.52 -3.16
C TRP A 228 0.74 10.59 -4.21
N GLU A 229 -0.36 9.86 -4.01
CA GLU A 229 -1.50 9.88 -4.92
C GLU A 229 -2.19 11.25 -4.93
N GLN A 230 -2.41 11.84 -3.76
CA GLN A 230 -2.97 13.19 -3.63
C GLN A 230 -2.09 14.23 -4.34
N PHE A 231 -0.77 14.17 -4.18
CA PHE A 231 0.16 15.06 -4.85
C PHE A 231 0.11 14.90 -6.37
N PHE A 232 0.10 13.66 -6.88
CA PHE A 232 -0.08 13.40 -8.31
C PHE A 232 -1.40 13.99 -8.85
N GLN A 233 -2.49 13.89 -8.10
CA GLN A 233 -3.78 14.45 -8.52
C GLN A 233 -3.73 15.98 -8.68
N THR A 234 -2.99 16.68 -7.83
CA THR A 234 -2.87 18.14 -7.84
C THR A 234 -1.81 18.67 -8.80
N THR A 235 -0.87 17.85 -9.29
CA THR A 235 0.16 18.28 -10.22
C THR A 235 -0.37 18.45 -11.65
N SER A 236 0.17 19.44 -12.38
CA SER A 236 -0.13 19.65 -13.82
C SER A 236 0.77 18.82 -14.75
N ALA A 237 0.48 18.81 -16.04
CA ALA A 237 1.35 18.22 -17.06
C ALA A 237 2.73 18.92 -17.14
N GLY A 238 2.80 20.19 -16.74
CA GLY A 238 4.03 20.98 -16.66
C GLY A 238 4.89 20.71 -15.41
N TYR A 239 4.63 19.64 -14.66
CA TYR A 239 5.38 19.33 -13.44
C TYR A 239 6.89 19.40 -13.62
N ASN A 240 7.55 20.22 -12.79
CA ASN A 240 8.99 20.34 -12.70
C ASN A 240 9.47 19.89 -11.32
N TYR A 241 10.15 18.75 -11.27
CA TYR A 241 10.63 18.15 -10.04
C TYR A 241 11.63 19.03 -9.27
N ARG A 242 12.34 19.96 -9.93
CA ARG A 242 13.30 20.87 -9.28
C ARG A 242 12.62 21.80 -8.26
N ASN A 243 11.32 22.09 -8.45
CA ASN A 243 10.55 22.92 -7.53
C ASN A 243 10.14 22.15 -6.25
N TYR A 244 10.36 20.85 -6.22
CA TYR A 244 9.92 19.95 -5.13
C TYR A 244 11.05 19.12 -4.56
N SER A 245 12.30 19.51 -4.80
CA SER A 245 13.49 18.80 -4.29
C SER A 245 13.46 18.67 -2.79
N TYR A 246 13.84 17.49 -2.29
CA TYR A 246 13.89 17.14 -0.85
C TYR A 246 12.54 17.17 -0.11
N LEU A 247 11.41 17.27 -0.80
CA LEU A 247 10.07 17.08 -0.24
C LEU A 247 9.68 15.59 -0.28
N GLU A 248 10.47 14.76 0.37
CA GLU A 248 10.44 13.29 0.32
C GLU A 248 9.06 12.68 0.62
N HIS A 249 8.23 13.40 1.40
CA HIS A 249 6.87 12.96 1.74
C HIS A 249 5.89 13.01 0.55
N LEU A 250 6.25 13.67 -0.57
CA LEU A 250 5.39 13.85 -1.74
C LEU A 250 5.64 12.80 -2.85
N GLY A 251 6.75 12.07 -2.80
CA GLY A 251 7.07 11.09 -3.82
C GLY A 251 8.41 10.38 -3.58
N LEU A 252 8.97 9.82 -4.65
CA LEU A 252 10.18 9.01 -4.58
C LEU A 252 11.17 9.39 -5.69
N ASP A 253 12.46 9.46 -5.39
CA ASP A 253 13.49 9.37 -6.42
C ASP A 253 13.72 7.92 -6.88
N CYS A 254 14.72 7.69 -7.75
CA CYS A 254 14.98 6.36 -8.29
C CYS A 254 15.45 5.37 -7.22
N SER A 255 16.33 5.80 -6.32
CA SER A 255 16.87 4.98 -5.24
C SER A 255 15.88 4.77 -4.11
N GLY A 256 15.13 5.82 -3.75
CA GLY A 256 14.02 5.73 -2.79
C GLY A 256 12.96 4.77 -3.26
N TYR A 257 12.64 4.76 -4.56
CA TYR A 257 11.70 3.82 -5.16
C TYR A 257 12.16 2.36 -5.03
N VAL A 258 13.39 2.04 -5.43
CA VAL A 258 13.92 0.67 -5.35
C VAL A 258 14.01 0.21 -3.89
N GLY A 259 14.49 1.07 -2.99
CA GLY A 259 14.54 0.78 -1.56
C GLY A 259 13.16 0.54 -0.96
N TRP A 260 12.15 1.33 -1.35
CA TRP A 260 10.75 1.13 -0.96
C TRP A 260 10.19 -0.21 -1.46
N VAL A 261 10.49 -0.58 -2.73
CA VAL A 261 10.06 -1.87 -3.31
C VAL A 261 10.65 -3.04 -2.52
N LEU A 262 11.92 -3.00 -2.20
CA LEU A 262 12.60 -4.04 -1.42
C LEU A 262 12.04 -4.12 0.01
N TYR A 263 11.84 -2.97 0.66
CA TYR A 263 11.24 -2.91 1.99
C TYR A 263 9.86 -3.58 2.04
N ASN A 264 9.01 -3.30 1.06
CA ASN A 264 7.69 -3.92 0.95
C ASN A 264 7.77 -5.41 0.56
N SER A 265 8.79 -5.80 -0.21
CA SER A 265 8.96 -7.18 -0.68
C SER A 265 9.48 -8.11 0.42
N PHE A 266 10.34 -7.60 1.30
CA PHE A 266 10.86 -8.33 2.45
C PHE A 266 10.05 -8.11 3.73
N ASN A 267 8.88 -7.47 3.63
CA ASN A 267 7.95 -7.24 4.73
C ASN A 267 8.61 -6.56 5.95
N SER A 268 9.27 -5.43 5.71
CA SER A 268 10.06 -4.72 6.73
C SER A 268 9.26 -3.72 7.58
N ALA A 269 7.96 -3.95 7.79
CA ALA A 269 7.03 -3.04 8.47
C ALA A 269 7.40 -2.70 9.93
N ASP A 270 8.27 -3.48 10.54
CA ASP A 270 8.82 -3.24 11.88
C ASP A 270 9.81 -2.06 11.94
N GLY A 271 10.17 -1.47 10.79
CA GLY A 271 11.11 -0.35 10.68
C GLY A 271 12.56 -0.76 10.49
N HIS A 272 12.82 -2.04 10.26
CA HIS A 272 14.16 -2.56 9.97
C HIS A 272 14.31 -2.83 8.45
N GLY A 273 15.55 -2.93 7.96
CA GLY A 273 15.85 -3.15 6.55
C GLY A 273 15.76 -1.86 5.74
N ASP A 274 16.69 -0.96 5.98
CA ASP A 274 16.90 0.22 5.16
C ASP A 274 17.68 -0.17 3.90
N PHE A 275 16.98 -0.14 2.75
CA PHE A 275 17.53 -0.55 1.45
C PHE A 275 17.78 0.65 0.53
N VAL A 276 17.52 1.88 1.01
CA VAL A 276 17.81 3.10 0.25
C VAL A 276 19.29 3.45 0.39
N MET A 277 19.95 3.60 -0.75
CA MET A 277 21.35 4.01 -0.85
C MET A 277 21.58 4.69 -2.19
N SER A 278 22.79 5.18 -2.45
CA SER A 278 23.13 5.77 -3.74
C SER A 278 22.81 4.83 -4.90
N ALA A 279 22.02 5.32 -5.85
CA ALA A 279 21.49 4.55 -6.99
C ALA A 279 22.60 3.85 -7.80
N GLN A 280 23.75 4.50 -7.94
CA GLN A 280 24.92 3.97 -8.65
C GLN A 280 25.49 2.71 -8.00
N ASN A 281 25.30 2.52 -6.71
CA ASN A 281 25.89 1.42 -5.95
C ASN A 281 24.93 0.24 -5.72
N MET A 282 23.62 0.40 -5.95
CA MET A 282 22.61 -0.59 -5.55
C MET A 282 22.88 -1.97 -6.14
N ALA A 283 23.14 -2.09 -7.45
CA ALA A 283 23.38 -3.39 -8.08
C ALA A 283 24.61 -4.09 -7.47
N ARG A 284 25.71 -3.36 -7.29
CA ARG A 284 26.94 -3.90 -6.69
C ARG A 284 26.74 -4.26 -5.22
N THR A 285 26.10 -3.38 -4.45
CA THR A 285 25.89 -3.58 -3.01
C THR A 285 25.01 -4.79 -2.73
N PHE A 286 23.89 -4.94 -3.44
CA PHE A 286 22.99 -6.10 -3.25
C PHE A 286 23.67 -7.41 -3.68
N SER A 287 24.52 -7.38 -4.71
CA SER A 287 25.36 -8.53 -5.05
C SER A 287 26.36 -8.87 -3.96
N ASN A 288 27.05 -7.86 -3.40
CA ASN A 288 27.99 -8.04 -2.29
C ASN A 288 27.28 -8.58 -1.02
N TRP A 289 25.99 -8.30 -0.86
CA TRP A 289 25.18 -8.90 0.19
C TRP A 289 24.84 -10.38 -0.07
N GLY A 290 25.27 -10.94 -1.20
CA GLY A 290 25.01 -12.33 -1.57
C GLY A 290 23.61 -12.57 -2.12
N TRP A 291 22.89 -11.54 -2.52
CA TRP A 291 21.53 -11.66 -3.05
C TRP A 291 21.48 -12.09 -4.49
N GLY A 292 22.54 -11.81 -5.25
CA GLY A 292 22.59 -12.10 -6.68
C GLY A 292 24.00 -12.00 -7.25
N SER A 293 24.10 -12.18 -8.55
CA SER A 293 25.34 -11.99 -9.32
C SER A 293 25.40 -10.57 -9.86
N TYR A 294 26.62 -10.00 -9.90
CA TYR A 294 26.89 -8.69 -10.47
C TYR A 294 27.46 -8.81 -11.88
N THR A 295 27.01 -7.96 -12.79
CA THR A 295 27.57 -7.78 -14.14
C THR A 295 27.88 -6.30 -14.33
N PRO A 296 29.15 -5.93 -14.66
CA PRO A 296 29.53 -4.53 -14.89
C PRO A 296 28.80 -3.89 -16.07
N ALA A 297 28.74 -2.56 -16.07
CA ALA A 297 28.27 -1.79 -17.24
C ALA A 297 29.10 -2.15 -18.49
N GLY A 298 28.47 -2.14 -19.65
CA GLY A 298 29.10 -2.56 -20.93
C GLY A 298 29.10 -4.07 -21.17
N GLN A 299 29.08 -4.89 -20.11
CA GLN A 299 29.09 -6.36 -20.21
C GLN A 299 27.70 -7.01 -20.10
N VAL A 300 26.65 -6.22 -19.85
CA VAL A 300 25.29 -6.73 -19.73
C VAL A 300 24.74 -7.10 -21.09
N SER A 301 24.47 -8.40 -21.31
CA SER A 301 23.88 -8.96 -22.55
C SER A 301 22.52 -9.63 -22.34
N THR A 302 22.20 -9.97 -21.09
CA THR A 302 20.98 -10.66 -20.71
C THR A 302 20.18 -9.86 -19.68
N TYR A 303 18.85 -9.96 -19.74
CA TYR A 303 17.94 -9.26 -18.85
C TYR A 303 16.85 -10.22 -18.41
N GLN A 304 16.66 -10.34 -17.09
CA GLN A 304 15.64 -11.17 -16.48
C GLN A 304 14.67 -10.33 -15.66
N PRO A 305 13.40 -10.71 -15.53
CA PRO A 305 12.48 -10.09 -14.61
C PRO A 305 13.06 -9.99 -13.18
N GLY A 306 12.97 -8.81 -12.61
CA GLY A 306 13.50 -8.50 -11.28
C GLY A 306 14.96 -8.02 -11.25
N ASP A 307 15.74 -8.09 -12.33
CA ASP A 307 17.10 -7.54 -12.37
C ASP A 307 17.09 -6.08 -11.92
N ILE A 308 18.06 -5.72 -11.07
CA ILE A 308 18.28 -4.33 -10.63
C ILE A 308 19.43 -3.74 -11.43
N MET A 309 19.16 -2.64 -12.10
CA MET A 309 20.09 -1.98 -13.02
C MET A 309 20.53 -0.65 -12.44
N SER A 310 21.83 -0.43 -12.28
CA SER A 310 22.42 0.78 -11.71
C SER A 310 23.34 1.51 -12.69
N LEU A 311 23.11 2.81 -12.89
CA LEU A 311 23.93 3.70 -13.71
C LEU A 311 24.96 4.43 -12.83
N GLY A 312 26.22 4.48 -13.28
CA GLY A 312 27.30 5.16 -12.57
C GLY A 312 27.06 6.64 -12.29
N SER A 313 26.30 7.34 -13.13
CA SER A 313 25.91 8.73 -12.93
C SER A 313 24.65 8.94 -12.08
N GLY A 314 24.12 7.88 -11.46
CA GLY A 314 23.09 8.03 -10.44
C GLY A 314 21.65 7.76 -10.89
N HIS A 315 21.38 6.65 -11.58
CA HIS A 315 20.01 6.16 -11.80
C HIS A 315 19.90 4.66 -11.56
N VAL A 316 18.71 4.19 -11.15
CA VAL A 316 18.43 2.78 -10.90
C VAL A 316 17.01 2.42 -11.36
N TYR A 317 16.86 1.20 -11.92
CA TYR A 317 15.56 0.66 -12.32
C TYR A 317 15.45 -0.84 -12.10
N ILE A 318 14.23 -1.36 -12.16
CA ILE A 318 13.92 -2.78 -12.06
C ILE A 318 13.43 -3.27 -13.43
N VAL A 319 13.97 -4.39 -13.90
CA VAL A 319 13.57 -5.03 -15.16
C VAL A 319 12.23 -5.76 -14.96
N ILE A 320 11.25 -5.52 -15.84
CA ILE A 320 10.03 -6.32 -15.93
C ILE A 320 10.25 -7.51 -16.85
N GLY A 321 11.01 -7.33 -17.93
CA GLY A 321 11.37 -8.40 -18.83
C GLY A 321 11.91 -7.94 -20.17
N LYS A 322 12.53 -8.88 -20.89
CA LYS A 322 13.08 -8.69 -22.24
C LYS A 322 12.03 -9.01 -23.31
N CYS A 323 12.00 -8.23 -24.38
CA CYS A 323 11.23 -8.48 -25.61
C CYS A 323 12.07 -9.23 -26.64
N SER A 324 11.40 -9.80 -27.67
CA SER A 324 12.08 -10.60 -28.70
C SER A 324 13.01 -9.80 -29.61
N ASP A 325 12.84 -8.47 -29.68
CA ASP A 325 13.73 -7.55 -30.40
C ASP A 325 14.92 -7.07 -29.54
N GLY A 326 15.13 -7.67 -28.37
CA GLY A 326 16.21 -7.31 -27.44
C GLY A 326 15.95 -6.09 -26.58
N SER A 327 14.89 -5.33 -26.82
CA SER A 327 14.46 -4.23 -25.97
C SER A 327 13.91 -4.73 -24.62
N VAL A 328 13.89 -3.87 -23.59
CA VAL A 328 13.54 -4.21 -22.22
C VAL A 328 12.41 -3.33 -21.70
N VAL A 329 11.38 -3.96 -21.14
CA VAL A 329 10.39 -3.26 -20.33
C VAL A 329 10.91 -3.16 -18.90
N LEU A 330 10.83 -1.97 -18.33
CA LEU A 330 11.32 -1.64 -17.01
C LEU A 330 10.31 -0.83 -16.21
N VAL A 331 10.52 -0.76 -14.91
CA VAL A 331 9.80 0.14 -14.02
C VAL A 331 10.80 0.92 -13.17
N HIS A 332 10.58 2.22 -13.03
CA HIS A 332 11.47 3.12 -12.33
C HIS A 332 10.75 4.38 -11.84
N SER A 333 11.38 5.14 -10.96
CA SER A 333 11.05 6.53 -10.72
C SER A 333 12.05 7.41 -11.48
N SER A 334 11.58 8.29 -12.35
CA SER A 334 12.39 9.23 -13.14
C SER A 334 11.67 10.59 -13.22
N PRO A 335 12.30 11.66 -13.73
CA PRO A 335 11.67 12.99 -13.76
C PRO A 335 10.29 13.04 -14.45
N ARG A 336 9.28 12.75 -13.80
CA ARG A 336 7.82 12.75 -13.81
C ARG A 336 7.32 11.90 -12.65
N GLY A 337 7.87 10.70 -12.43
CA GLY A 337 7.53 9.82 -11.31
C GLY A 337 7.65 8.34 -11.66
N VAL A 338 6.92 7.52 -10.92
CA VAL A 338 6.99 6.06 -11.06
C VAL A 338 6.14 5.60 -12.23
N MET A 339 6.78 4.96 -13.21
CA MET A 339 6.14 4.55 -14.45
C MET A 339 6.75 3.28 -15.06
N ILE A 340 5.97 2.60 -15.87
CA ILE A 340 6.46 1.55 -16.77
C ILE A 340 7.04 2.25 -17.99
N SER A 341 8.27 1.89 -18.37
CA SER A 341 8.94 2.38 -19.58
C SER A 341 9.48 1.23 -20.41
N GLY A 342 9.70 1.49 -21.70
CA GLY A 342 10.37 0.59 -22.61
C GLY A 342 11.65 1.20 -23.16
N THR A 343 12.72 0.42 -23.28
CA THR A 343 13.97 0.87 -23.90
C THR A 343 13.86 0.84 -25.44
N ALA A 344 14.63 1.67 -26.11
CA ALA A 344 15.02 1.41 -27.48
C ALA A 344 15.68 0.03 -27.60
N THR A 345 15.80 -0.51 -28.81
CA THR A 345 16.69 -1.65 -29.06
C THR A 345 18.15 -1.23 -28.85
N ARG A 346 19.09 -2.17 -28.73
CA ARG A 346 20.52 -1.87 -28.60
C ARG A 346 21.05 -1.03 -29.79
N ALA A 347 20.48 -1.25 -30.99
CA ALA A 347 20.78 -0.48 -32.20
C ALA A 347 20.10 0.91 -32.25
N GLY A 348 19.40 1.33 -31.18
CA GLY A 348 18.83 2.68 -31.08
C GLY A 348 17.40 2.84 -31.56
N ASN A 349 16.76 1.80 -32.11
CA ASN A 349 15.36 1.91 -32.59
C ASN A 349 14.40 2.17 -31.41
N ARG A 350 13.85 3.37 -31.36
CA ARG A 350 12.87 3.80 -30.33
C ARG A 350 11.44 3.28 -30.57
N ASN A 351 11.14 2.76 -31.75
CA ASN A 351 9.86 2.08 -32.04
C ASN A 351 9.89 0.60 -31.65
N SER A 352 10.55 0.28 -30.55
CA SER A 352 10.79 -1.08 -30.06
C SER A 352 9.50 -1.73 -29.51
N LYS A 353 9.54 -3.07 -29.41
CA LYS A 353 8.45 -3.85 -28.77
C LYS A 353 8.26 -3.44 -27.32
N ALA A 354 9.34 -3.14 -26.58
CA ALA A 354 9.25 -2.71 -25.19
C ALA A 354 8.56 -1.35 -25.05
N VAL A 355 8.86 -0.38 -25.90
CA VAL A 355 8.18 0.93 -25.88
C VAL A 355 6.70 0.79 -26.21
N LYS A 356 6.35 0.00 -27.24
CA LYS A 356 4.94 -0.26 -27.58
C LYS A 356 4.19 -0.92 -26.42
N LEU A 357 4.82 -1.89 -25.78
CA LEU A 357 4.23 -2.63 -24.65
C LEU A 357 4.05 -1.71 -23.43
N ALA A 358 5.06 -0.92 -23.08
CA ALA A 358 4.98 0.05 -21.99
C ALA A 358 3.84 1.06 -22.22
N LYS A 359 3.76 1.69 -23.41
CA LYS A 359 2.68 2.60 -23.79
C LYS A 359 1.30 1.94 -23.67
N LYS A 360 1.15 0.70 -24.16
CA LYS A 360 -0.10 -0.07 -24.07
C LYS A 360 -0.56 -0.22 -22.61
N TYR A 361 0.34 -0.61 -21.71
CA TYR A 361 -0.01 -0.83 -20.30
C TYR A 361 -0.24 0.49 -19.56
N MET A 362 0.57 1.52 -19.80
CA MET A 362 0.37 2.85 -19.20
C MET A 362 -0.97 3.46 -19.65
N LYS A 363 -1.30 3.40 -20.96
CA LYS A 363 -2.57 3.90 -21.48
C LYS A 363 -3.79 3.16 -20.90
N LYS A 364 -3.71 1.82 -20.82
CA LYS A 364 -4.83 0.98 -20.38
C LYS A 364 -5.09 1.08 -18.90
N TYR A 365 -4.04 1.00 -18.06
CA TYR A 365 -4.20 0.81 -16.63
C TYR A 365 -3.96 2.07 -15.80
N TYR A 366 -3.31 3.08 -16.39
CA TYR A 366 -2.99 4.36 -15.75
C TYR A 366 -3.38 5.56 -16.64
N PRO A 367 -4.63 5.65 -17.13
CA PRO A 367 -5.03 6.63 -18.14
C PRO A 367 -4.89 8.09 -17.66
N ALA A 368 -5.10 8.37 -16.37
CA ALA A 368 -4.90 9.70 -15.80
C ALA A 368 -3.43 10.14 -15.85
N TRP A 369 -2.51 9.21 -15.56
CA TRP A 369 -1.08 9.45 -15.72
C TRP A 369 -0.70 9.66 -17.19
N TYR A 370 -1.14 8.73 -18.06
CA TYR A 370 -0.78 8.72 -19.47
C TYR A 370 -1.23 10.00 -20.22
N ARG A 371 -2.37 10.58 -19.83
CA ARG A 371 -2.82 11.89 -20.37
C ARG A 371 -1.86 13.03 -20.01
N LYS A 372 -1.31 13.04 -18.78
CA LYS A 372 -0.35 14.06 -18.34
C LYS A 372 1.06 13.81 -18.87
N TYR A 373 1.48 12.54 -18.93
CA TYR A 373 2.87 12.11 -19.19
C TYR A 373 2.91 10.91 -20.13
N PRO A 374 2.68 11.10 -21.45
CA PRO A 374 2.55 9.99 -22.40
C PRO A 374 3.88 9.33 -22.77
N ASP A 375 5.03 9.97 -22.48
CA ASP A 375 6.34 9.43 -22.83
C ASP A 375 6.73 8.28 -21.91
N SER A 376 6.80 7.08 -22.49
CA SER A 376 7.25 5.85 -21.85
C SER A 376 8.52 5.29 -22.53
N SER A 377 9.20 6.09 -23.35
CA SER A 377 10.38 5.66 -24.11
C SER A 377 11.68 6.00 -23.36
N ARG A 378 12.64 5.07 -23.41
CA ARG A 378 14.00 5.26 -22.92
C ARG A 378 15.01 4.88 -23.99
N GLY A 379 16.14 5.56 -24.00
CA GLY A 379 17.20 5.34 -24.99
C GLY A 379 17.92 3.99 -24.85
N SER A 380 18.77 3.66 -25.83
CA SER A 380 19.61 2.46 -25.81
C SER A 380 20.64 2.46 -24.67
N SER A 381 21.01 3.63 -24.14
CA SER A 381 21.88 3.76 -22.95
C SER A 381 21.36 3.00 -21.74
N TYR A 382 20.05 2.81 -21.60
CA TYR A 382 19.47 1.96 -20.56
C TYR A 382 19.87 0.48 -20.68
N LEU A 383 20.32 0.04 -21.87
CA LEU A 383 20.82 -1.31 -22.13
C LEU A 383 22.36 -1.40 -22.07
N THR A 384 23.06 -0.29 -22.33
CA THR A 384 24.51 -0.32 -22.54
C THR A 384 25.32 0.25 -21.40
N SER A 385 24.77 1.21 -20.64
CA SER A 385 25.53 2.00 -19.66
C SER A 385 25.27 1.60 -18.20
N TYR A 386 24.42 0.61 -17.97
CA TYR A 386 24.03 0.17 -16.63
C TYR A 386 24.78 -1.11 -16.23
N SER A 387 25.22 -1.18 -14.99
CA SER A 387 25.57 -2.44 -14.34
C SER A 387 24.31 -3.16 -13.86
N LYS A 388 24.42 -4.46 -13.62
CA LYS A 388 23.28 -5.31 -13.30
C LYS A 388 23.52 -6.16 -12.04
N MET A 389 22.49 -6.32 -11.22
CA MET A 389 22.38 -7.41 -10.24
C MET A 389 21.24 -8.32 -10.64
N SER A 390 21.54 -9.62 -10.85
CA SER A 390 20.53 -10.65 -11.08
C SER A 390 20.39 -11.55 -9.85
N TRP A 391 19.16 -11.77 -9.41
CA TRP A 391 18.87 -12.52 -8.18
C TRP A 391 19.31 -13.99 -8.25
N TYR A 392 19.83 -14.51 -7.14
CA TYR A 392 19.93 -15.95 -6.94
C TYR A 392 18.54 -16.50 -6.60
N LEU A 393 17.97 -17.33 -7.50
CA LEU A 393 16.60 -17.83 -7.38
C LEU A 393 16.54 -19.30 -6.92
N LYS A 394 17.61 -20.07 -7.15
CA LYS A 394 17.65 -21.51 -6.92
C LYS A 394 18.51 -21.96 -5.75
N LYS A 395 19.31 -21.05 -5.17
CA LYS A 395 20.17 -21.41 -4.05
C LYS A 395 19.33 -21.65 -2.79
N LYS A 396 19.62 -22.71 -2.05
CA LYS A 396 18.96 -23.03 -0.76
C LYS A 396 18.95 -21.83 0.19
N LYS A 397 19.99 -20.99 0.13
CA LYS A 397 20.18 -19.79 0.95
C LYS A 397 19.98 -18.50 0.15
N SER A 398 18.99 -18.42 -0.73
CA SER A 398 18.65 -17.17 -1.42
C SER A 398 17.49 -16.45 -0.73
N VAL A 399 17.55 -15.10 -0.74
CA VAL A 399 16.48 -14.23 -0.20
C VAL A 399 15.29 -14.14 -1.16
N MET A 400 15.48 -14.56 -2.42
CA MET A 400 14.50 -14.49 -3.49
C MET A 400 14.24 -15.87 -4.08
N SER A 401 13.00 -16.15 -4.45
CA SER A 401 12.59 -17.38 -5.16
C SER A 401 11.68 -17.04 -6.34
N ASP A 402 11.50 -18.00 -7.25
CA ASP A 402 10.66 -17.82 -8.44
C ASP A 402 9.74 -19.02 -8.67
N PRO A 403 8.77 -19.28 -7.80
CA PRO A 403 7.84 -20.40 -7.95
C PRO A 403 6.93 -20.25 -9.17
N ASP A 404 6.68 -19.02 -9.63
CA ASP A 404 5.84 -18.72 -10.80
C ASP A 404 6.63 -18.81 -12.13
N GLY A 405 7.93 -19.05 -12.09
CA GLY A 405 8.81 -19.16 -13.27
C GLY A 405 8.90 -17.87 -14.09
N LEU A 406 8.77 -16.70 -13.43
CA LEU A 406 8.78 -15.40 -14.10
C LEU A 406 10.12 -15.09 -14.76
N SER A 407 11.24 -15.51 -14.15
CA SER A 407 12.59 -15.26 -14.66
C SER A 407 12.84 -15.77 -16.10
N LYS A 408 12.05 -16.75 -16.54
CA LYS A 408 12.12 -17.33 -17.88
C LYS A 408 11.10 -16.76 -18.87
N LYS A 409 10.28 -15.79 -18.46
CA LYS A 409 9.18 -15.26 -19.28
C LYS A 409 9.57 -13.95 -19.96
N SER A 410 9.04 -13.73 -21.17
CA SER A 410 9.14 -12.45 -21.88
C SER A 410 8.37 -11.35 -21.13
N ALA A 411 8.69 -10.08 -21.40
CA ALA A 411 8.03 -8.92 -20.80
C ALA A 411 6.49 -8.98 -20.92
N ASP A 412 5.97 -9.35 -22.09
CA ASP A 412 4.52 -9.46 -22.32
C ASP A 412 3.88 -10.53 -21.44
N LYS A 413 4.52 -11.72 -21.31
CA LYS A 413 4.02 -12.79 -20.44
C LYS A 413 4.05 -12.38 -18.97
N VAL A 414 5.11 -11.72 -18.53
CA VAL A 414 5.23 -11.21 -17.15
C VAL A 414 4.12 -10.20 -16.85
N LEU A 415 3.95 -9.20 -17.71
CA LEU A 415 2.90 -8.19 -17.53
C LEU A 415 1.49 -8.80 -17.54
N LYS A 416 1.21 -9.76 -18.42
CA LYS A 416 -0.09 -10.47 -18.42
C LYS A 416 -0.36 -11.18 -17.09
N ILE A 417 0.66 -11.79 -16.47
CA ILE A 417 0.53 -12.45 -15.16
C ILE A 417 0.29 -11.41 -14.06
N LEU A 418 1.07 -10.31 -14.03
CA LEU A 418 0.98 -9.31 -12.98
C LEU A 418 -0.31 -8.48 -13.04
N PHE A 419 -0.91 -8.32 -14.24
CA PHE A 419 -2.16 -7.59 -14.47
C PHE A 419 -3.39 -8.50 -14.64
N LYS A 420 -3.25 -9.81 -14.34
CA LYS A 420 -4.39 -10.74 -14.37
C LYS A 420 -5.44 -10.32 -13.34
N GLY A 421 -6.64 -9.94 -13.79
CA GLY A 421 -7.71 -9.41 -12.93
C GLY A 421 -7.75 -7.88 -12.84
N GLY A 422 -6.99 -7.14 -13.65
CA GLY A 422 -7.01 -5.66 -13.69
C GLY A 422 -5.69 -5.03 -13.26
N LYS A 423 -5.75 -3.99 -12.42
CA LYS A 423 -4.52 -3.35 -11.90
C LYS A 423 -3.74 -4.32 -11.00
N PRO A 424 -2.40 -4.23 -10.93
CA PRO A 424 -1.62 -4.98 -9.96
C PRO A 424 -2.07 -4.63 -8.56
N LEU A 425 -2.20 -5.64 -7.72
CA LEU A 425 -2.69 -5.56 -6.33
C LEU A 425 -1.76 -4.77 -5.42
#